data_e3842fada9cf3b94f101f3cf3771be2f
#
_entry.id   e3842fada9cf3b94f101f3cf3771be2f
#
_cell.length_a   1.000
_cell.length_b   1.000
_cell.length_c   1.000
_cell.angle_alpha   90.00
_cell.angle_beta   90.00
_cell.angle_gamma   90.00
#
_symmetry.space_group_name_H-M   'P 1'
#
loop_
_entity.id
_entity.type
_entity.pdbx_description
1 polymer ?
#
loop_
_entity_poly.entity_id
_entity_poly.type
_entity_poly.pdbx_seq_one_letter_code
_entity_poly.pdbx_strand_id
1 'polypeptide(L)'
;YKVILQSLLEIINNWKIVLIIPLSHIINLCHIFSHQIGIVKEYERAIIFRLGRILRGGAKGPGFMQCCGCYGDYAIFMEVDLGDWLYFCLHFFVLTKDSVTVSVDGVVYYRVQNATLAVANITNADAATRLLAQTTLRNVLGTKNLAEILSDREEIAHSMQSTLDDATDDWGIKVERVEIKDVKLPLQLQRAMAAEAEATREARAKVIAAEGEMNASRALKEASLVIAESPSALQLRYLQTLNTIAAEKNSTIIFPLPIDMMQSFVKH
;
A
#
# COMPACT_ATOMS: atom_id res chain seq x y z
N TYR A 1 16.34 -85.53 -20.10
CA TYR A 1 15.25 -84.56 -19.75
C TYR A 1 15.77 -83.31 -18.97
N LYS A 2 16.62 -83.55 -17.95
CA LYS A 2 17.16 -82.41 -17.13
C LYS A 2 18.06 -81.47 -17.92
N VAL A 3 18.84 -81.93 -18.84
CA VAL A 3 19.75 -81.11 -19.68
C VAL A 3 18.98 -80.25 -20.67
N ILE A 4 17.88 -80.78 -21.24
CA ILE A 4 17.02 -80.01 -22.19
C ILE A 4 16.23 -78.93 -21.45
N LEU A 5 15.78 -79.20 -20.19
CA LEU A 5 15.10 -78.22 -19.39
C LEU A 5 16.03 -77.03 -18.98
N GLN A 6 17.29 -77.35 -18.70
CA GLN A 6 18.30 -76.35 -18.30
C GLN A 6 18.68 -75.44 -19.46
N SER A 7 18.84 -76.02 -20.67
CA SER A 7 19.10 -75.20 -21.86
C SER A 7 17.91 -74.38 -22.29
N LEU A 8 16.67 -74.84 -22.10
CA LEU A 8 15.47 -74.04 -22.30
C LEU A 8 15.33 -72.90 -21.28
N LEU A 9 15.71 -73.11 -20.04
CA LEU A 9 15.73 -72.12 -18.98
C LEU A 9 16.79 -71.01 -19.27
N GLU A 10 17.96 -71.38 -19.77
CA GLU A 10 18.99 -70.42 -20.19
C GLU A 10 18.55 -69.58 -21.42
N ILE A 11 17.89 -70.19 -22.39
CA ILE A 11 17.34 -69.50 -23.55
C ILE A 11 16.26 -68.53 -23.11
N ILE A 12 15.35 -68.95 -22.23
CA ILE A 12 14.28 -68.03 -21.72
C ILE A 12 14.84 -66.88 -20.88
N ASN A 13 15.87 -67.12 -20.07
CA ASN A 13 16.55 -66.05 -19.32
C ASN A 13 17.32 -65.12 -20.25
N ASN A 14 17.99 -65.62 -21.29
CA ASN A 14 18.62 -64.77 -22.28
C ASN A 14 17.61 -63.91 -23.07
N TRP A 15 16.45 -64.45 -23.41
CA TRP A 15 15.38 -63.69 -24.06
C TRP A 15 14.77 -62.63 -23.12
N LYS A 16 14.66 -62.91 -21.81
CA LYS A 16 14.24 -61.90 -20.81
C LYS A 16 15.25 -60.75 -20.72
N ILE A 17 16.56 -61.06 -20.74
CA ILE A 17 17.62 -60.06 -20.72
C ILE A 17 17.60 -59.23 -21.99
N VAL A 18 17.44 -59.85 -23.16
CA VAL A 18 17.37 -59.16 -24.45
C VAL A 18 16.16 -58.27 -24.62
N LEU A 19 15.03 -58.58 -23.94
CA LEU A 19 13.83 -57.72 -23.95
C LEU A 19 13.84 -56.67 -22.86
N ILE A 20 14.41 -56.93 -21.67
CA ILE A 20 14.43 -56.00 -20.54
C ILE A 20 15.40 -54.83 -20.79
N ILE A 21 16.55 -55.10 -21.41
CA ILE A 21 17.55 -54.07 -21.70
C ILE A 21 17.00 -52.95 -22.63
N PRO A 22 16.39 -53.25 -23.80
CA PRO A 22 15.82 -52.20 -24.63
C PRO A 22 14.60 -51.50 -23.98
N LEU A 23 13.80 -52.25 -23.20
CA LEU A 23 12.66 -51.65 -22.50
C LEU A 23 13.11 -50.70 -21.40
N SER A 24 14.16 -50.99 -20.64
CA SER A 24 14.74 -50.08 -19.65
C SER A 24 15.37 -48.85 -20.31
N HIS A 25 16.00 -49.03 -21.47
CA HIS A 25 16.51 -47.87 -22.25
C HIS A 25 15.39 -47.01 -22.78
N ILE A 26 14.29 -47.59 -23.27
CA ILE A 26 13.11 -46.82 -23.72
C ILE A 26 12.46 -46.08 -22.54
N ILE A 27 12.33 -46.74 -21.38
CA ILE A 27 11.77 -46.08 -20.16
C ILE A 27 12.68 -44.94 -19.70
N ASN A 28 14.02 -45.15 -19.70
CA ASN A 28 14.97 -44.10 -19.36
C ASN A 28 14.94 -42.98 -20.39
N LEU A 29 14.82 -43.28 -21.70
CA LEU A 29 14.65 -42.26 -22.73
C LEU A 29 13.34 -41.47 -22.54
N CYS A 30 12.23 -42.15 -22.27
CA CYS A 30 10.95 -41.47 -21.95
C CYS A 30 11.05 -40.63 -20.69
N HIS A 31 11.76 -41.07 -19.67
CA HIS A 31 11.96 -40.31 -18.43
C HIS A 31 12.84 -39.07 -18.68
N ILE A 32 13.88 -39.20 -19.49
CA ILE A 32 14.72 -38.05 -19.91
C ILE A 32 13.93 -37.09 -20.79
N PHE A 33 13.07 -37.60 -21.68
CA PHE A 33 12.21 -36.75 -22.53
C PHE A 33 11.10 -36.03 -21.73
N SER A 34 10.50 -36.68 -20.74
CA SER A 34 9.41 -36.10 -19.94
C SER A 34 9.88 -34.98 -19.04
N HIS A 35 11.15 -34.95 -18.64
CA HIS A 35 11.72 -33.88 -17.80
C HIS A 35 12.12 -32.62 -18.55
N GLN A 36 12.02 -32.61 -19.88
CA GLN A 36 12.51 -31.51 -20.71
C GLN A 36 11.41 -30.75 -21.48
N ILE A 37 10.15 -31.03 -21.17
CA ILE A 37 9.03 -30.37 -21.81
C ILE A 37 8.46 -29.34 -20.81
N GLY A 38 8.73 -28.07 -21.07
CA GLY A 38 8.13 -26.95 -20.35
C GLY A 38 7.04 -26.28 -21.22
N ILE A 39 5.89 -26.01 -20.64
CA ILE A 39 4.85 -25.18 -21.24
C ILE A 39 4.96 -23.81 -20.61
N VAL A 40 5.39 -22.83 -21.39
CA VAL A 40 5.49 -21.42 -20.95
C VAL A 40 4.14 -20.78 -21.16
N LYS A 41 3.55 -20.26 -20.10
CA LYS A 41 2.26 -19.56 -20.14
C LYS A 41 2.40 -18.19 -20.80
N GLU A 42 1.27 -17.56 -21.13
CA GLU A 42 1.25 -16.29 -21.85
C GLU A 42 1.92 -15.15 -21.07
N TYR A 43 1.80 -15.18 -19.76
CA TYR A 43 2.40 -14.20 -18.86
C TYR A 43 3.82 -14.56 -18.40
N GLU A 44 4.32 -15.74 -18.74
CA GLU A 44 5.66 -16.20 -18.42
C GLU A 44 6.62 -15.99 -19.59
N ARG A 45 7.89 -15.83 -19.28
CA ARG A 45 8.98 -15.81 -20.28
C ARG A 45 10.05 -16.82 -19.86
N ALA A 46 10.53 -17.57 -20.83
CA ALA A 46 11.58 -18.55 -20.63
C ALA A 46 12.91 -18.03 -21.14
N ILE A 47 13.93 -18.10 -20.30
CA ILE A 47 15.31 -17.79 -20.67
C ILE A 47 16.09 -19.09 -20.74
N ILE A 48 16.71 -19.32 -21.89
CA ILE A 48 17.45 -20.54 -22.17
C ILE A 48 18.94 -20.26 -22.05
N PHE A 49 19.58 -21.03 -21.17
CA PHE A 49 21.03 -21.02 -21.03
C PHE A 49 21.62 -22.24 -21.76
N ARG A 50 22.60 -22.01 -22.60
CA ARG A 50 23.36 -23.04 -23.26
C ARG A 50 24.82 -22.95 -22.82
N LEU A 51 25.34 -23.98 -22.17
CA LEU A 51 26.70 -24.02 -21.63
C LEU A 51 27.02 -22.76 -20.77
N GLY A 52 26.08 -22.33 -19.91
CA GLY A 52 26.24 -21.17 -19.05
C GLY A 52 26.11 -19.80 -19.74
N ARG A 53 25.74 -19.77 -21.04
CA ARG A 53 25.52 -18.54 -21.79
C ARG A 53 24.06 -18.42 -22.19
N ILE A 54 23.52 -17.21 -22.14
CA ILE A 54 22.18 -16.90 -22.62
C ILE A 54 22.14 -17.09 -24.13
N LEU A 55 21.15 -17.81 -24.62
CA LEU A 55 20.98 -18.06 -26.05
C LEU A 55 20.66 -16.75 -26.79
N ARG A 56 21.26 -16.54 -27.98
CA ARG A 56 20.95 -15.38 -28.81
C ARG A 56 19.46 -15.36 -29.16
N GLY A 57 18.78 -14.26 -28.86
CA GLY A 57 17.34 -14.10 -29.07
C GLY A 57 16.58 -13.70 -27.83
N GLY A 58 17.23 -13.65 -26.65
CA GLY A 58 16.63 -13.17 -25.41
C GLY A 58 15.56 -14.10 -24.84
N ALA A 59 14.63 -13.52 -24.07
CA ALA A 59 13.51 -14.23 -23.47
C ALA A 59 12.52 -14.71 -24.54
N LYS A 60 12.16 -15.98 -24.50
CA LYS A 60 11.18 -16.56 -25.43
C LYS A 60 9.77 -16.47 -24.86
N GLY A 61 8.81 -16.18 -25.74
CA GLY A 61 7.40 -16.01 -25.40
C GLY A 61 6.66 -17.32 -25.11
N PRO A 62 5.33 -17.23 -24.96
CA PRO A 62 4.49 -18.37 -24.63
C PRO A 62 4.55 -19.43 -25.71
N GLY A 63 4.49 -20.69 -25.31
CA GLY A 63 4.46 -21.82 -26.20
C GLY A 63 5.07 -23.07 -25.63
N PHE A 64 5.10 -24.06 -26.48
CA PHE A 64 5.70 -25.36 -26.13
C PHE A 64 7.21 -25.27 -26.33
N MET A 65 7.94 -25.44 -25.25
CA MET A 65 9.40 -25.45 -25.26
C MET A 65 9.89 -26.89 -25.10
N GLN A 66 10.52 -27.41 -26.13
CA GLN A 66 11.22 -28.67 -26.08
C GLN A 66 12.72 -28.39 -25.98
N CYS A 67 13.32 -28.71 -24.84
CA CYS A 67 14.76 -28.76 -24.72
C CYS A 67 15.27 -30.06 -25.27
N CYS A 68 15.88 -30.05 -26.45
CA CYS A 68 16.64 -31.19 -26.95
C CYS A 68 17.92 -31.34 -26.11
N GLY A 69 17.87 -32.15 -25.08
CA GLY A 69 19.04 -32.55 -24.27
C GLY A 69 19.98 -33.54 -24.95
N CYS A 70 19.92 -33.67 -26.26
CA CYS A 70 20.85 -34.48 -27.02
C CYS A 70 22.15 -33.68 -27.23
N TYR A 71 23.21 -34.13 -26.58
CA TYR A 71 24.56 -33.55 -26.60
C TYR A 71 24.83 -32.36 -25.68
N GLY A 72 24.89 -32.60 -24.36
CA GLY A 72 25.64 -31.73 -23.44
C GLY A 72 25.10 -30.32 -23.17
N ASP A 73 23.97 -29.97 -23.75
CA ASP A 73 23.32 -28.69 -23.54
C ASP A 73 22.35 -28.80 -22.34
N TYR A 74 22.82 -28.50 -21.16
CA TYR A 74 21.94 -28.26 -20.01
C TYR A 74 21.26 -26.92 -20.26
N ALA A 75 20.06 -26.96 -20.80
CA ALA A 75 19.21 -25.78 -20.84
C ALA A 75 18.52 -25.63 -19.48
N ILE A 76 18.94 -24.65 -18.73
CA ILE A 76 18.25 -24.25 -17.50
C ILE A 76 17.12 -23.31 -17.94
N PHE A 77 15.88 -23.73 -17.70
CA PHE A 77 14.72 -22.85 -17.83
C PHE A 77 14.62 -22.02 -16.57
N MET A 78 14.54 -20.73 -16.75
CA MET A 78 14.16 -19.83 -15.72
C MET A 78 12.86 -19.14 -16.15
N GLU A 79 11.77 -19.50 -15.50
CA GLU A 79 10.48 -18.88 -15.73
C GLU A 79 10.46 -17.54 -15.00
N VAL A 80 10.13 -16.49 -15.73
CA VAL A 80 9.99 -15.14 -15.18
C VAL A 80 8.57 -14.67 -15.46
N ASP A 81 7.80 -14.42 -14.42
CA ASP A 81 6.48 -13.84 -14.54
C ASP A 81 6.58 -12.37 -14.96
N LEU A 82 6.01 -12.05 -16.13
CA LEU A 82 5.90 -10.68 -16.64
C LEU A 82 4.48 -10.12 -16.55
N GLY A 83 3.49 -10.98 -16.29
CA GLY A 83 2.09 -10.66 -16.49
C GLY A 83 1.37 -10.10 -15.28
N ASP A 84 1.76 -10.48 -14.11
CA ASP A 84 1.09 -10.06 -12.89
C ASP A 84 1.91 -9.02 -12.13
N TRP A 85 1.20 -8.05 -11.56
CA TRP A 85 1.78 -7.11 -10.62
C TRP A 85 2.21 -7.89 -9.40
N LEU A 86 3.50 -8.10 -9.27
CA LEU A 86 4.04 -8.66 -8.04
C LEU A 86 3.97 -7.61 -6.97
N TYR A 87 3.41 -7.96 -5.82
CA TYR A 87 3.37 -7.09 -4.66
C TYR A 87 3.91 -7.82 -3.44
N PHE A 88 4.63 -7.11 -2.61
CA PHE A 88 5.04 -7.62 -1.32
C PHE A 88 4.75 -6.60 -0.21
N CYS A 89 4.28 -7.14 0.91
CA CYS A 89 4.07 -6.35 2.11
C CYS A 89 5.35 -6.33 2.93
N LEU A 90 5.76 -5.12 3.31
CA LEU A 90 6.89 -4.89 4.21
C LEU A 90 6.33 -4.51 5.58
N HIS A 91 6.77 -5.24 6.59
CA HIS A 91 6.49 -4.92 7.99
C HIS A 91 7.81 -4.78 8.73
N PHE A 92 8.11 -3.61 9.28
CA PHE A 92 9.37 -3.38 9.97
C PHE A 92 9.30 -2.19 10.93
N PHE A 93 10.25 -2.18 11.86
CA PHE A 93 10.42 -1.10 12.81
C PHE A 93 11.47 -0.11 12.31
N VAL A 94 11.12 1.17 12.34
CA VAL A 94 12.01 2.27 11.96
C VAL A 94 12.13 3.25 13.11
N LEU A 95 13.33 3.76 13.31
CA LEU A 95 13.56 4.88 14.18
C LEU A 95 13.45 6.16 13.37
N THR A 96 12.52 7.03 13.73
CA THR A 96 12.34 8.35 13.12
C THR A 96 13.41 9.34 13.57
N LYS A 97 13.51 10.49 12.91
CA LYS A 97 14.40 11.57 13.29
C LYS A 97 14.17 12.04 14.74
N ASP A 98 12.94 11.97 15.22
CA ASP A 98 12.53 12.31 16.60
C ASP A 98 12.89 11.22 17.62
N SER A 99 13.69 10.21 17.24
CA SER A 99 14.06 9.07 18.09
C SER A 99 12.88 8.22 18.57
N VAL A 100 11.78 8.22 17.82
CA VAL A 100 10.62 7.39 18.09
C VAL A 100 10.66 6.14 17.21
N THR A 101 10.50 4.98 17.82
CA THR A 101 10.38 3.72 17.08
C THR A 101 8.94 3.56 16.59
N VAL A 102 8.76 3.51 15.30
CA VAL A 102 7.46 3.28 14.64
C VAL A 102 7.48 1.96 13.87
N SER A 103 6.34 1.29 13.84
CA SER A 103 6.12 0.14 12.95
C SER A 103 5.38 0.60 11.73
N VAL A 104 5.98 0.38 10.56
CA VAL A 104 5.43 0.82 9.28
C VAL A 104 5.14 -0.39 8.41
N ASP A 105 3.94 -0.42 7.84
CA ASP A 105 3.50 -1.39 6.87
C ASP A 105 3.48 -0.72 5.50
N GLY A 106 4.34 -1.17 4.59
CA GLY A 106 4.42 -0.69 3.22
C GLY A 106 4.10 -1.79 2.22
N VAL A 107 3.58 -1.41 1.07
CA VAL A 107 3.35 -2.29 -0.07
C VAL A 107 4.05 -1.73 -1.28
N VAL A 108 4.82 -2.57 -1.96
CA VAL A 108 5.52 -2.22 -3.18
C VAL A 108 4.96 -3.05 -4.32
N TYR A 109 4.52 -2.36 -5.38
CA TYR A 109 4.06 -2.96 -6.62
C TYR A 109 5.14 -2.82 -7.67
N TYR A 110 5.59 -3.92 -8.21
CA TYR A 110 6.63 -3.95 -9.22
C TYR A 110 6.30 -4.97 -10.30
N ARG A 111 6.92 -4.83 -11.46
CA ARG A 111 6.86 -5.81 -12.53
C ARG A 111 8.22 -5.97 -13.18
N VAL A 112 8.47 -7.14 -13.75
CA VAL A 112 9.66 -7.38 -14.54
C VAL A 112 9.43 -6.86 -15.96
N GLN A 113 10.18 -5.85 -16.37
CA GLN A 113 10.12 -5.29 -17.72
C GLN A 113 11.03 -6.06 -18.69
N ASN A 114 12.22 -6.43 -18.23
CA ASN A 114 13.19 -7.15 -19.03
C ASN A 114 13.67 -8.42 -18.31
N ALA A 115 13.07 -9.55 -18.68
CA ALA A 115 13.39 -10.85 -18.09
C ALA A 115 14.88 -11.22 -18.25
N THR A 116 15.50 -10.84 -19.36
CA THR A 116 16.91 -11.18 -19.63
C THR A 116 17.85 -10.49 -18.66
N LEU A 117 17.62 -9.21 -18.38
CA LEU A 117 18.43 -8.46 -17.41
C LEU A 117 18.19 -8.96 -15.97
N ALA A 118 16.92 -9.25 -15.63
CA ALA A 118 16.57 -9.75 -14.31
C ALA A 118 17.29 -11.06 -13.97
N VAL A 119 17.40 -11.96 -14.94
CA VAL A 119 18.08 -13.26 -14.72
C VAL A 119 19.60 -13.15 -14.84
N ALA A 120 20.12 -12.27 -15.69
CA ALA A 120 21.55 -12.11 -15.88
C ALA A 120 22.24 -11.42 -14.70
N ASN A 121 21.58 -10.41 -14.12
CA ASN A 121 22.20 -9.54 -13.13
C ASN A 121 21.89 -9.98 -11.69
N ILE A 122 20.78 -10.70 -11.45
CA ILE A 122 20.33 -11.06 -10.11
C ILE A 122 19.92 -12.53 -10.06
N THR A 123 20.30 -13.20 -8.96
CA THR A 123 19.94 -14.60 -8.72
C THR A 123 18.47 -14.74 -8.32
N ASN A 124 17.93 -13.79 -7.56
CA ASN A 124 16.55 -13.76 -7.11
C ASN A 124 16.04 -12.31 -7.06
N ALA A 125 15.29 -11.93 -8.08
CA ALA A 125 14.77 -10.58 -8.27
C ALA A 125 13.82 -10.16 -7.13
N ASP A 126 12.94 -11.06 -6.66
CA ASP A 126 12.01 -10.78 -5.57
C ASP A 126 12.73 -10.49 -4.25
N ALA A 127 13.67 -11.34 -3.87
CA ALA A 127 14.43 -11.16 -2.62
C ALA A 127 15.28 -9.89 -2.66
N ALA A 128 15.92 -9.58 -3.77
CA ALA A 128 16.75 -8.40 -3.94
C ALA A 128 15.91 -7.11 -3.90
N THR A 129 14.80 -7.06 -4.63
CA THR A 129 13.88 -5.91 -4.63
C THR A 129 13.27 -5.68 -3.25
N ARG A 130 12.90 -6.75 -2.55
CA ARG A 130 12.40 -6.69 -1.17
C ARG A 130 13.43 -6.10 -0.20
N LEU A 131 14.69 -6.55 -0.28
CA LEU A 131 15.77 -6.05 0.57
C LEU A 131 16.07 -4.58 0.26
N LEU A 132 16.12 -4.22 -1.01
CA LEU A 132 16.34 -2.83 -1.44
C LEU A 132 15.21 -1.93 -0.92
N ALA A 133 13.95 -2.35 -1.09
CA ALA A 133 12.80 -1.60 -0.60
C ALA A 133 12.83 -1.41 0.94
N GLN A 134 13.24 -2.45 1.69
CA GLN A 134 13.39 -2.33 3.15
C GLN A 134 14.46 -1.31 3.54
N THR A 135 15.60 -1.31 2.87
CA THR A 135 16.69 -0.38 3.17
C THR A 135 16.34 1.04 2.77
N THR A 136 15.73 1.24 1.62
CA THR A 136 15.27 2.56 1.14
C THR A 136 14.21 3.15 2.05
N LEU A 137 13.19 2.35 2.43
CA LEU A 137 12.17 2.76 3.39
C LEU A 137 12.77 3.21 4.72
N ARG A 138 13.71 2.41 5.26
CA ARG A 138 14.38 2.76 6.51
C ARG A 138 15.14 4.09 6.40
N ASN A 139 15.84 4.30 5.30
CA ASN A 139 16.61 5.52 5.07
C ASN A 139 15.70 6.74 4.93
N VAL A 140 14.66 6.65 4.12
CA VAL A 140 13.72 7.77 3.88
C VAL A 140 12.96 8.12 5.16
N LEU A 141 12.38 7.13 5.85
CA LEU A 141 11.63 7.36 7.08
C LEU A 141 12.53 7.82 8.25
N GLY A 142 13.78 7.36 8.29
CA GLY A 142 14.75 7.80 9.30
C GLY A 142 15.19 9.26 9.18
N THR A 143 14.98 9.90 8.04
CA THR A 143 15.28 11.33 7.83
C THR A 143 14.11 12.24 8.14
N LYS A 144 12.90 11.72 8.27
CA LYS A 144 11.66 12.47 8.46
C LYS A 144 11.20 12.46 9.93
N ASN A 145 10.51 13.53 10.32
CA ASN A 145 9.86 13.63 11.63
C ASN A 145 8.54 12.84 11.61
N LEU A 146 8.08 12.44 12.79
CA LEU A 146 6.83 11.68 12.91
C LEU A 146 5.62 12.42 12.33
N ALA A 147 5.53 13.73 12.56
CA ALA A 147 4.45 14.56 12.02
C ALA A 147 4.43 14.58 10.49
N GLU A 148 5.60 14.65 9.84
CA GLU A 148 5.76 14.61 8.38
C GLU A 148 5.36 13.22 7.83
N ILE A 149 5.75 12.15 8.51
CA ILE A 149 5.39 10.77 8.10
C ILE A 149 3.87 10.56 8.11
N LEU A 150 3.16 11.21 9.02
CA LEU A 150 1.70 11.10 9.12
C LEU A 150 0.95 12.01 8.16
N SER A 151 1.49 13.22 7.86
CA SER A 151 0.86 14.21 6.98
C SER A 151 1.17 13.96 5.50
N ASP A 152 2.42 13.64 5.16
CA ASP A 152 2.93 13.68 3.79
C ASP A 152 3.23 12.29 3.22
N ARG A 153 2.36 11.31 3.51
CA ARG A 153 2.52 9.91 3.11
C ARG A 153 2.69 9.73 1.60
N GLU A 154 1.95 10.50 0.81
CA GLU A 154 1.99 10.42 -0.65
C GLU A 154 3.31 10.94 -1.22
N GLU A 155 3.83 12.04 -0.68
CA GLU A 155 5.13 12.59 -1.09
C GLU A 155 6.27 11.62 -0.79
N ILE A 156 6.24 11.03 0.41
CA ILE A 156 7.21 10.01 0.82
C ILE A 156 7.13 8.79 -0.10
N ALA A 157 5.92 8.31 -0.40
CA ALA A 157 5.70 7.17 -1.27
C ALA A 157 6.23 7.44 -2.69
N HIS A 158 6.01 8.63 -3.24
CA HIS A 158 6.50 9.05 -4.55
C HIS A 158 8.03 9.17 -4.57
N SER A 159 8.64 9.78 -3.56
CA SER A 159 10.10 9.86 -3.42
C SER A 159 10.75 8.49 -3.35
N MET A 160 10.12 7.57 -2.63
CA MET A 160 10.58 6.18 -2.55
C MET A 160 10.44 5.43 -3.86
N GLN A 161 9.32 5.61 -4.56
CA GLN A 161 9.10 5.04 -5.88
C GLN A 161 10.20 5.45 -6.85
N SER A 162 10.53 6.74 -6.94
CA SER A 162 11.59 7.25 -7.80
C SER A 162 12.95 6.64 -7.44
N THR A 163 13.31 6.63 -6.16
CA THR A 163 14.59 6.06 -5.71
C THR A 163 14.70 4.57 -5.95
N LEU A 164 13.59 3.84 -5.81
CA LEU A 164 13.56 2.40 -6.06
C LEU A 164 13.62 2.11 -7.55
N ASP A 165 12.87 2.85 -8.38
CA ASP A 165 12.85 2.68 -9.83
C ASP A 165 14.24 2.91 -10.43
N ASP A 166 14.91 4.00 -10.03
CA ASP A 166 16.30 4.29 -10.44
C ASP A 166 17.28 3.16 -10.06
N ALA A 167 17.11 2.57 -8.89
CA ALA A 167 18.00 1.50 -8.42
C ALA A 167 17.68 0.13 -9.03
N THR A 168 16.45 -0.12 -9.48
CA THR A 168 16.01 -1.40 -10.06
C THR A 168 16.06 -1.43 -11.58
N ASP A 169 16.28 -0.29 -12.24
CA ASP A 169 16.34 -0.19 -13.70
C ASP A 169 17.45 -1.07 -14.30
N ASP A 170 18.63 -1.09 -13.67
CA ASP A 170 19.75 -1.98 -14.04
C ASP A 170 19.39 -3.47 -13.98
N TRP A 171 18.38 -3.82 -13.24
CA TRP A 171 17.88 -5.19 -13.08
C TRP A 171 16.74 -5.51 -14.05
N GLY A 172 16.28 -4.53 -14.80
CA GLY A 172 15.13 -4.66 -15.69
C GLY A 172 13.81 -4.86 -14.93
N ILE A 173 13.73 -4.38 -13.71
CA ILE A 173 12.55 -4.38 -12.85
C ILE A 173 12.02 -2.95 -12.77
N LYS A 174 10.73 -2.76 -13.01
CA LYS A 174 10.07 -1.47 -12.88
C LYS A 174 9.21 -1.44 -11.64
N VAL A 175 9.44 -0.43 -10.80
CA VAL A 175 8.60 -0.16 -9.64
C VAL A 175 7.48 0.77 -10.05
N GLU A 176 6.26 0.24 -10.08
CA GLU A 176 5.07 0.98 -10.54
C GLU A 176 4.53 1.89 -9.44
N ARG A 177 4.46 1.37 -8.20
CA ARG A 177 3.85 2.07 -7.09
C ARG A 177 4.38 1.61 -5.74
N VAL A 178 4.55 2.55 -4.84
CA VAL A 178 4.84 2.31 -3.44
C VAL A 178 3.73 2.93 -2.60
N GLU A 179 3.21 2.20 -1.63
CA GLU A 179 2.18 2.68 -0.74
C GLU A 179 2.55 2.42 0.72
N ILE A 180 2.37 3.41 1.57
CA ILE A 180 2.46 3.25 3.03
C ILE A 180 1.05 2.93 3.53
N LYS A 181 0.85 1.69 3.96
CA LYS A 181 -0.46 1.19 4.38
C LYS A 181 -0.82 1.68 5.78
N ASP A 182 0.02 1.41 6.75
CA ASP A 182 -0.25 1.72 8.15
C ASP A 182 1.03 2.11 8.90
N VAL A 183 0.89 3.03 9.85
CA VAL A 183 1.97 3.48 10.73
C VAL A 183 1.50 3.31 12.16
N LYS A 184 2.06 2.32 12.85
CA LYS A 184 1.72 1.99 14.23
C LYS A 184 2.72 2.61 15.19
N LEU A 185 2.19 3.36 16.14
CA LEU A 185 2.96 4.02 17.19
C LEU A 185 2.91 3.19 18.50
N PRO A 186 3.93 3.31 19.35
CA PRO A 186 3.84 2.79 20.73
C PRO A 186 2.63 3.38 21.46
N LEU A 187 1.90 2.56 22.20
CA LEU A 187 0.64 2.95 22.87
C LEU A 187 0.80 4.17 23.81
N GLN A 188 1.95 4.29 24.47
CA GLN A 188 2.21 5.44 25.36
C GLN A 188 2.31 6.74 24.56
N LEU A 189 3.00 6.73 23.43
CA LEU A 189 3.13 7.91 22.57
C LEU A 189 1.82 8.27 21.90
N GLN A 190 1.07 7.27 21.45
CA GLN A 190 -0.27 7.47 20.88
C GLN A 190 -1.21 8.18 21.86
N ARG A 191 -1.18 7.80 23.15
CA ARG A 191 -1.97 8.46 24.20
C ARG A 191 -1.51 9.89 24.45
N ALA A 192 -0.20 10.13 24.49
CA ALA A 192 0.35 11.48 24.67
C ALA A 192 -0.02 12.41 23.52
N MET A 193 0.12 11.96 22.28
CA MET A 193 -0.27 12.73 21.10
C MET A 193 -1.77 12.98 21.01
N ALA A 194 -2.59 12.00 21.42
CA ALA A 194 -4.04 12.18 21.49
C ALA A 194 -4.43 13.25 22.50
N ALA A 195 -3.82 13.24 23.69
CA ALA A 195 -4.07 14.26 24.72
C ALA A 195 -3.62 15.66 24.29
N GLU A 196 -2.46 15.76 23.62
CA GLU A 196 -1.97 17.02 23.05
C GLU A 196 -2.91 17.57 21.95
N ALA A 197 -3.34 16.69 21.03
CA ALA A 197 -4.26 17.05 19.96
C ALA A 197 -5.65 17.49 20.54
N GLU A 198 -6.12 16.86 21.60
CA GLU A 198 -7.36 17.24 22.28
C GLU A 198 -7.21 18.59 22.97
N ALA A 199 -6.12 18.83 23.70
CA ALA A 199 -5.85 20.11 24.35
C ALA A 199 -5.73 21.26 23.33
N THR A 200 -5.08 21.03 22.20
CA THR A 200 -4.99 22.06 21.13
C THR A 200 -6.33 22.33 20.47
N ARG A 201 -7.17 21.32 20.27
CA ARG A 201 -8.54 21.52 19.75
C ARG A 201 -9.40 22.28 20.73
N GLU A 202 -9.31 21.95 22.02
CA GLU A 202 -10.05 22.67 23.09
C GLU A 202 -9.60 24.13 23.19
N ALA A 203 -8.29 24.38 23.13
CA ALA A 203 -7.76 25.73 23.13
C ALA A 203 -8.25 26.54 21.92
N ARG A 204 -8.23 25.97 20.72
CA ARG A 204 -8.78 26.60 19.52
C ARG A 204 -10.28 26.87 19.64
N ALA A 205 -11.04 25.91 20.16
CA ALA A 205 -12.48 26.09 20.36
C ALA A 205 -12.78 27.26 21.33
N LYS A 206 -12.01 27.41 22.40
CA LYS A 206 -12.13 28.54 23.35
C LYS A 206 -11.79 29.88 22.68
N VAL A 207 -10.75 29.93 21.83
CA VAL A 207 -10.39 31.15 21.08
C VAL A 207 -11.51 31.54 20.11
N ILE A 208 -12.03 30.57 19.34
CA ILE A 208 -13.12 30.81 18.39
C ILE A 208 -14.38 31.25 19.11
N ALA A 209 -14.72 30.68 20.26
CA ALA A 209 -15.84 31.08 21.08
C ALA A 209 -15.68 32.54 21.57
N ALA A 210 -14.50 32.89 22.11
CA ALA A 210 -14.21 34.25 22.58
C ALA A 210 -14.24 35.28 21.43
N GLU A 211 -13.72 34.93 20.27
CA GLU A 211 -13.83 35.78 19.07
C GLU A 211 -15.29 35.96 18.62
N GLY A 212 -16.08 34.88 18.69
CA GLY A 212 -17.51 34.93 18.42
C GLY A 212 -18.26 35.85 19.38
N GLU A 213 -17.99 35.73 20.69
CA GLU A 213 -18.58 36.60 21.73
C GLU A 213 -18.15 38.07 21.52
N MET A 214 -16.89 38.33 21.21
CA MET A 214 -16.39 39.67 20.93
C MET A 214 -17.09 40.28 19.70
N ASN A 215 -17.23 39.52 18.63
CA ASN A 215 -17.92 39.98 17.43
C ASN A 215 -19.41 40.21 17.65
N ALA A 216 -20.07 39.31 18.40
CA ALA A 216 -21.46 39.45 18.80
C ALA A 216 -21.66 40.69 19.68
N SER A 217 -20.77 40.90 20.67
CA SER A 217 -20.83 42.11 21.53
C SER A 217 -20.62 43.41 20.74
N ARG A 218 -19.73 43.39 19.75
CA ARG A 218 -19.53 44.54 18.87
C ARG A 218 -20.79 44.85 18.05
N ALA A 219 -21.39 43.83 17.45
CA ALA A 219 -22.63 43.95 16.69
C ALA A 219 -23.80 44.44 17.57
N LEU A 220 -23.89 43.94 18.81
CA LEU A 220 -24.87 44.39 19.78
C LEU A 220 -24.66 45.85 20.18
N LYS A 221 -23.40 46.30 20.36
CA LYS A 221 -23.07 47.70 20.62
C LYS A 221 -23.51 48.58 19.47
N GLU A 222 -23.19 48.23 18.24
CA GLU A 222 -23.61 48.98 17.03
C GLU A 222 -25.14 49.03 16.92
N ALA A 223 -25.81 47.90 17.12
CA ALA A 223 -27.27 47.85 17.14
C ALA A 223 -27.88 48.72 18.24
N SER A 224 -27.26 48.76 19.45
CA SER A 224 -27.75 49.63 20.54
C SER A 224 -27.61 51.11 20.21
N LEU A 225 -26.56 51.53 19.51
CA LEU A 225 -26.40 52.93 19.08
C LEU A 225 -27.50 53.32 18.08
N VAL A 226 -27.77 52.48 17.09
CA VAL A 226 -28.84 52.72 16.09
C VAL A 226 -30.24 52.77 16.77
N ILE A 227 -30.46 51.90 17.76
CA ILE A 227 -31.72 51.91 18.53
C ILE A 227 -31.86 53.18 19.40
N ALA A 228 -30.76 53.70 19.93
CA ALA A 228 -30.78 54.95 20.74
C ALA A 228 -31.12 56.21 19.93
N GLU A 229 -30.89 56.22 18.61
CA GLU A 229 -31.25 57.32 17.73
C GLU A 229 -32.77 57.48 17.51
N SER A 230 -33.55 56.42 17.73
CA SER A 230 -34.98 56.41 17.48
C SER A 230 -35.76 55.87 18.70
N PRO A 231 -36.61 56.69 19.37
CA PRO A 231 -37.34 56.26 20.57
C PRO A 231 -38.37 55.15 20.30
N SER A 232 -38.82 54.94 19.06
CA SER A 232 -39.74 53.90 18.66
C SER A 232 -39.04 52.55 18.30
N ALA A 233 -37.73 52.57 18.07
CA ALA A 233 -36.98 51.40 17.66
C ALA A 233 -36.96 50.28 18.73
N LEU A 234 -36.95 50.68 19.99
CA LEU A 234 -36.99 49.75 21.12
C LEU A 234 -38.32 48.99 21.19
N GLN A 235 -39.44 49.70 20.93
CA GLN A 235 -40.77 49.09 20.87
C GLN A 235 -40.92 48.10 19.74
N LEU A 236 -40.39 48.42 18.54
CA LEU A 236 -40.37 47.52 17.39
C LEU A 236 -39.55 46.27 17.66
N ARG A 237 -38.42 46.40 18.35
CA ARG A 237 -37.60 45.25 18.75
C ARG A 237 -38.32 44.31 19.73
N TYR A 238 -39.04 44.84 20.68
CA TYR A 238 -39.88 44.05 21.56
C TYR A 238 -40.95 43.25 20.80
N LEU A 239 -41.63 43.90 19.84
CA LEU A 239 -42.62 43.26 18.99
C LEU A 239 -42.00 42.16 18.11
N GLN A 240 -40.80 42.41 17.58
CA GLN A 240 -40.08 41.43 16.79
C GLN A 240 -39.68 40.21 17.62
N THR A 241 -39.15 40.43 18.82
CA THR A 241 -38.80 39.34 19.76
C THR A 241 -40.02 38.52 20.13
N LEU A 242 -41.15 39.20 20.41
CA LEU A 242 -42.40 38.53 20.73
C LEU A 242 -42.93 37.71 19.57
N ASN A 243 -42.79 38.19 18.33
CA ASN A 243 -43.14 37.43 17.12
C ASN A 243 -42.24 36.19 16.93
N THR A 244 -40.95 36.31 17.22
CA THR A 244 -39.98 35.16 17.16
C THR A 244 -40.34 34.08 18.18
N ILE A 245 -40.66 34.49 19.42
CA ILE A 245 -41.07 33.53 20.49
C ILE A 245 -42.41 32.88 20.15
N ALA A 246 -43.36 33.65 19.58
CA ALA A 246 -44.67 33.14 19.20
C ALA A 246 -44.61 32.16 18.04
N ALA A 247 -43.60 32.21 17.18
CA ALA A 247 -43.41 31.30 16.06
C ALA A 247 -43.07 29.85 16.49
N GLU A 248 -42.53 29.65 17.68
CA GLU A 248 -42.09 28.36 18.21
C GLU A 248 -43.20 27.56 18.93
N LYS A 249 -44.44 27.72 18.68
CA LYS A 249 -45.59 26.95 19.25
C LYS A 249 -45.55 26.74 20.81
N ASN A 250 -44.93 27.66 21.54
CA ASN A 250 -44.87 27.61 22.98
C ASN A 250 -46.13 28.20 23.60
N SER A 251 -46.73 27.48 24.60
CA SER A 251 -47.97 27.86 25.27
C SER A 251 -47.77 28.92 26.34
N THR A 252 -46.53 29.19 26.73
CA THR A 252 -46.21 30.15 27.78
C THR A 252 -45.19 31.18 27.32
N ILE A 253 -45.56 32.44 27.26
CA ILE A 253 -44.69 33.55 26.84
C ILE A 253 -44.36 34.35 28.08
N ILE A 254 -43.08 34.38 28.49
CA ILE A 254 -42.58 35.28 29.54
C ILE A 254 -42.00 36.49 28.86
N PHE A 255 -42.68 37.64 29.00
CA PHE A 255 -42.25 38.90 28.38
C PHE A 255 -41.74 39.87 29.44
N PRO A 256 -40.47 40.26 29.46
CA PRO A 256 -39.93 41.25 30.36
C PRO A 256 -40.47 42.63 30.01
N LEU A 257 -41.30 43.23 30.85
CA LEU A 257 -41.73 44.59 30.69
C LEU A 257 -40.65 45.54 31.25
N PRO A 258 -40.07 46.44 30.44
CA PRO A 258 -39.11 47.42 30.96
C PRO A 258 -39.82 48.44 31.86
N ILE A 259 -39.30 48.62 33.06
CA ILE A 259 -39.86 49.50 34.11
C ILE A 259 -40.02 50.95 33.61
N ASP A 260 -39.15 51.39 32.74
CA ASP A 260 -39.16 52.74 32.14
C ASP A 260 -40.42 53.01 31.28
N MET A 261 -41.00 51.98 30.68
CA MET A 261 -42.29 52.13 29.96
C MET A 261 -43.46 52.35 30.92
N MET A 262 -43.40 51.74 32.10
CA MET A 262 -44.45 51.92 33.16
C MET A 262 -44.42 53.33 33.75
N GLN A 263 -43.23 53.95 33.87
CA GLN A 263 -43.12 55.31 34.40
C GLN A 263 -43.71 56.38 33.49
N SER A 264 -43.71 56.14 32.17
CA SER A 264 -44.35 57.06 31.20
C SER A 264 -45.88 57.04 31.27
N PHE A 265 -46.48 55.91 31.68
CA PHE A 265 -47.93 55.77 31.88
C PHE A 265 -48.48 56.29 33.22
N VAL A 266 -47.58 56.41 34.22
CA VAL A 266 -47.98 56.88 35.58
C VAL A 266 -47.87 58.39 35.74
N LYS A 267 -47.29 59.11 34.75
CA LYS A 267 -47.12 60.57 34.77
C LYS A 267 -48.20 61.32 34.03
N HIS A 268 -49.37 60.69 33.75
CA HIS A 268 -50.58 61.43 33.23
C HIS A 268 -51.68 61.37 34.24
#